data_6e79ea54db9048929bf4fec8543994d7
#
_entry.id   6e79ea54db9048929bf4fec8543994d7
#
_cell.length_a   1.000
_cell.length_b   1.000
_cell.length_c   1.000
_cell.angle_alpha   90.00
_cell.angle_beta   90.00
_cell.angle_gamma   90.00
#
_symmetry.space_group_name_H-M   'P 1'
#
loop_
_entity.id
_entity.type
_entity.pdbx_description
1 polymer ?
#
loop_
_entity_poly.entity_id
_entity_poly.type
_entity_poly.pdbx_seq_one_letter_code
_entity_poly.pdbx_strand_id
1 'polypeptide(L)'
;MTSTASPEKNKSILKNAPRKRSAAAVGTSSLRSVPQAETLAMRTAAASDRPHLLPGWQDPVDPAALMALRREIHRTAEIGWAEFISTARLAQAFETEGFKITYGPDFISPQFVRGRDAAEVEKGRLFAMQNGVPAGLMRRMGDYPGLIAEWDTGRPGRTLAIRIELDGIAVEEPESLAHLPYRDGFSSIRRGVMHACGHDGHQAAAIGLAKFIHANAERLCGRIRFICQPAEEGSRGAYPILQAGVLDDVDMIICGHIAPELELGTVVAAPRRLLSTTKIDFEFTGRASHAGSHPQTGRNALLAGAAASLAIMALPRHADGMTRVNVGQLHAGEGRNIVPSHAWMEVEVRGETGEINRDLTAEALTRAQGAAMSFGVECRKRIVVKLSTTSPRRQPLSCLPSALVGPADAAKCCRHGTATILTTVHSSFAVCRSRAAKAGTSSSAAHSLQVL
;
A
#
# COMPACT_ATOMS: atom_id res chain seq x y z
N MET A 1 71.59 40.02 -29.12
CA MET A 1 71.11 40.63 -30.36
C MET A 1 69.62 40.44 -30.34
N THR A 2 68.87 41.29 -29.68
CA THR A 2 68.17 42.48 -30.09
C THR A 2 67.25 42.23 -31.32
N SER A 3 65.95 42.23 -31.11
CA SER A 3 64.97 43.10 -31.83
C SER A 3 63.57 42.71 -31.36
N THR A 4 63.04 43.48 -30.57
CA THR A 4 61.85 44.35 -30.43
C THR A 4 60.98 44.42 -31.68
N ALA A 5 59.69 44.14 -31.53
CA ALA A 5 58.59 44.89 -32.11
C ALA A 5 57.25 44.55 -31.46
N SER A 6 56.68 45.54 -30.79
CA SER A 6 55.29 45.66 -30.35
C SER A 6 54.58 46.61 -31.31
N PRO A 7 53.29 47.01 -31.17
CA PRO A 7 52.05 46.33 -31.56
C PRO A 7 51.25 47.20 -32.56
N GLU A 8 50.34 46.64 -33.29
CA GLU A 8 49.29 47.47 -33.92
C GLU A 8 47.89 46.94 -33.73
N LYS A 9 47.11 47.87 -33.28
CA LYS A 9 45.71 47.97 -33.01
C LYS A 9 44.84 47.49 -34.20
N ASN A 10 43.84 46.72 -33.91
CA ASN A 10 42.61 46.85 -34.66
C ASN A 10 41.41 46.89 -33.69
N LYS A 11 40.92 48.13 -33.52
CA LYS A 11 39.63 48.46 -32.93
C LYS A 11 38.58 48.31 -34.04
N SER A 12 37.56 47.60 -33.78
CA SER A 12 36.15 47.88 -34.07
C SER A 12 35.39 46.58 -34.29
N ILE A 13 34.53 46.30 -33.37
CA ILE A 13 33.16 45.82 -33.58
C ILE A 13 32.65 45.52 -32.14
N LEU A 14 32.10 46.54 -31.56
CA LEU A 14 31.23 46.38 -30.40
C LEU A 14 30.27 47.56 -30.37
N LYS A 15 29.06 47.33 -30.76
CA LYS A 15 27.88 48.07 -30.34
C LYS A 15 26.62 47.35 -30.87
N ASN A 16 26.13 46.38 -30.11
CA ASN A 16 24.71 46.11 -30.10
C ASN A 16 24.29 45.84 -28.67
N ALA A 17 23.84 46.86 -27.98
CA ALA A 17 23.16 46.78 -26.73
C ALA A 17 21.83 46.05 -26.89
N PRO A 18 21.41 45.19 -25.94
CA PRO A 18 20.12 44.55 -26.01
C PRO A 18 19.00 45.58 -25.79
N ARG A 19 18.10 45.68 -26.75
CA ARG A 19 16.84 46.43 -26.64
C ARG A 19 16.07 45.89 -25.44
N LYS A 20 15.78 46.77 -24.48
CA LYS A 20 14.80 46.56 -23.43
C LYS A 20 13.45 46.17 -24.05
N ARG A 21 13.08 44.91 -23.97
CA ARG A 21 11.70 44.49 -24.20
C ARG A 21 10.90 44.99 -23.01
N SER A 22 9.91 45.81 -23.28
CA SER A 22 8.90 46.23 -22.32
C SER A 22 8.25 44.96 -21.71
N ALA A 23 8.25 44.89 -20.38
CA ALA A 23 7.47 43.89 -19.64
C ALA A 23 5.99 44.12 -19.98
N ALA A 24 5.44 43.26 -20.83
CA ALA A 24 3.99 43.16 -20.94
C ALA A 24 3.49 42.67 -19.59
N ALA A 25 2.62 43.42 -18.99
CA ALA A 25 1.93 43.06 -17.73
C ALA A 25 1.25 41.70 -17.94
N VAL A 26 1.79 40.69 -17.28
CA VAL A 26 1.09 39.42 -17.09
C VAL A 26 -0.10 39.77 -16.21
N GLY A 27 -1.30 39.72 -16.81
CA GLY A 27 -2.52 39.91 -16.09
C GLY A 27 -2.55 38.95 -14.87
N THR A 28 -2.65 39.55 -13.72
CA THR A 28 -2.99 38.81 -12.48
C THR A 28 -4.34 38.15 -12.72
N SER A 29 -4.33 36.89 -13.16
CA SER A 29 -5.52 36.06 -13.05
C SER A 29 -5.89 36.08 -11.56
N SER A 30 -7.04 36.66 -11.27
CA SER A 30 -7.63 36.65 -9.95
C SER A 30 -7.61 35.19 -9.43
N LEU A 31 -6.76 34.93 -8.47
CA LEU A 31 -6.93 33.81 -7.59
C LEU A 31 -8.34 33.92 -7.04
N ARG A 32 -9.25 33.14 -7.58
CA ARG A 32 -10.56 32.96 -6.96
C ARG A 32 -10.27 32.63 -5.51
N SER A 33 -10.69 33.53 -4.62
CA SER A 33 -10.66 33.30 -3.19
C SER A 33 -11.25 31.92 -2.95
N VAL A 34 -10.41 30.98 -2.47
CA VAL A 34 -10.87 29.73 -1.88
C VAL A 34 -11.92 30.18 -0.85
N PRO A 35 -13.16 29.70 -0.93
CA PRO A 35 -14.14 30.03 0.11
C PRO A 35 -13.50 29.76 1.46
N GLN A 36 -13.56 30.74 2.36
CA GLN A 36 -13.17 30.54 3.74
C GLN A 36 -13.79 29.21 4.18
N ALA A 37 -12.94 28.31 4.66
CA ALA A 37 -13.39 27.03 5.18
C ALA A 37 -14.49 27.34 6.19
N GLU A 38 -15.73 27.23 5.75
CA GLU A 38 -16.82 27.00 6.67
C GLU A 38 -16.35 25.85 7.53
N THR A 39 -16.25 26.07 8.80
CA THR A 39 -16.03 25.06 9.80
C THR A 39 -16.98 23.93 9.42
N LEU A 40 -16.43 22.86 8.82
CA LEU A 40 -17.19 21.66 8.52
C LEU A 40 -17.55 21.13 9.90
N ALA A 41 -18.63 21.68 10.47
CA ALA A 41 -19.26 21.09 11.62
C ALA A 41 -19.45 19.65 11.22
N MET A 42 -18.72 18.74 11.87
CA MET A 42 -18.87 17.31 11.66
C MET A 42 -20.37 17.06 11.75
N ARG A 43 -21.01 16.91 10.60
CA ARG A 43 -22.35 16.35 10.56
C ARG A 43 -22.15 14.92 11.05
N THR A 44 -22.34 14.72 12.35
CA THR A 44 -22.76 13.41 12.82
C THR A 44 -23.96 13.10 11.95
N ALA A 45 -23.85 12.10 11.08
CA ALA A 45 -24.95 11.66 10.26
C ALA A 45 -26.17 11.59 11.19
N ALA A 46 -27.19 12.38 10.90
CA ALA A 46 -28.43 12.32 11.69
C ALA A 46 -28.89 10.86 11.67
N ALA A 47 -29.59 10.41 12.68
CA ALA A 47 -30.07 9.01 12.72
C ALA A 47 -30.88 8.64 11.47
N SER A 48 -31.42 9.63 10.75
CA SER A 48 -32.10 9.51 9.46
C SER A 48 -31.17 9.20 8.27
N ASP A 49 -29.86 9.45 8.38
CA ASP A 49 -28.87 9.25 7.29
C ASP A 49 -28.16 7.91 7.38
N ARG A 50 -28.47 7.10 8.39
CA ARG A 50 -27.92 5.74 8.48
C ARG A 50 -28.60 4.85 7.43
N PRO A 51 -27.83 3.98 6.74
CA PRO A 51 -28.44 3.00 5.85
C PRO A 51 -29.45 2.16 6.62
N HIS A 52 -30.65 2.01 6.04
CA HIS A 52 -31.71 1.23 6.67
C HIS A 52 -31.27 -0.23 6.80
N LEU A 53 -31.13 -0.68 8.03
CA LEU A 53 -30.92 -2.10 8.31
C LEU A 53 -32.17 -2.89 7.89
N LEU A 54 -31.97 -4.14 7.50
CA LEU A 54 -33.07 -5.04 7.29
C LEU A 54 -33.87 -5.21 8.60
N PRO A 55 -35.20 -5.42 8.53
CA PRO A 55 -36.02 -5.59 9.71
C PRO A 55 -35.47 -6.66 10.67
N GLY A 56 -35.31 -6.28 11.92
CA GLY A 56 -34.80 -7.14 12.99
C GLY A 56 -33.27 -7.23 13.10
N TRP A 57 -32.49 -6.55 12.27
CA TRP A 57 -31.05 -6.39 12.49
C TRP A 57 -30.78 -5.27 13.50
N GLN A 58 -29.73 -5.47 14.32
CA GLN A 58 -29.31 -4.51 15.33
C GLN A 58 -28.07 -3.76 14.86
N ASP A 59 -28.00 -2.46 15.13
CA ASP A 59 -26.80 -1.65 14.93
C ASP A 59 -26.24 -1.20 16.29
N PRO A 60 -25.30 -1.94 16.88
CA PRO A 60 -24.71 -1.60 18.15
C PRO A 60 -23.58 -0.56 18.04
N VAL A 61 -23.29 -0.07 16.82
CA VAL A 61 -22.13 0.79 16.57
C VAL A 61 -22.45 2.24 16.89
N ASP A 62 -21.73 2.79 17.87
CA ASP A 62 -21.73 4.23 18.14
C ASP A 62 -20.68 4.92 17.25
N PRO A 63 -21.10 5.80 16.30
CA PRO A 63 -20.18 6.50 15.42
C PRO A 63 -19.18 7.40 16.16
N ALA A 64 -19.57 8.00 17.28
CA ALA A 64 -18.69 8.87 18.06
C ALA A 64 -17.58 8.06 18.74
N ALA A 65 -17.93 6.92 19.33
CA ALA A 65 -16.96 5.98 19.89
C ALA A 65 -16.01 5.41 18.83
N LEU A 66 -16.54 5.10 17.63
CA LEU A 66 -15.73 4.60 16.54
C LEU A 66 -14.74 5.65 16.02
N MET A 67 -15.16 6.91 15.94
CA MET A 67 -14.29 8.02 15.56
C MET A 67 -13.21 8.28 16.61
N ALA A 68 -13.54 8.22 17.89
CA ALA A 68 -12.57 8.34 18.98
C ALA A 68 -11.53 7.22 18.91
N LEU A 69 -11.97 5.99 18.70
CA LEU A 69 -11.10 4.82 18.51
C LEU A 69 -10.16 5.00 17.32
N ARG A 70 -10.67 5.45 16.17
CA ARG A 70 -9.84 5.73 14.97
C ARG A 70 -8.76 6.76 15.29
N ARG A 71 -9.07 7.83 16.01
CA ARG A 71 -8.09 8.85 16.43
C ARG A 71 -7.03 8.28 17.37
N GLU A 72 -7.42 7.38 18.26
CA GLU A 72 -6.48 6.67 19.14
C GLU A 72 -5.54 5.74 18.37
N ILE A 73 -6.05 5.01 17.37
CA ILE A 73 -5.24 4.19 16.47
C ILE A 73 -4.25 5.08 15.68
N HIS A 74 -4.72 6.22 15.17
CA HIS A 74 -3.89 7.17 14.44
C HIS A 74 -2.67 7.64 15.25
N ARG A 75 -2.85 7.90 16.54
CA ARG A 75 -1.78 8.34 17.43
C ARG A 75 -0.65 7.32 17.59
N THR A 76 -0.93 6.07 17.44
CA THR A 76 0.02 4.98 17.64
C THR A 76 0.40 4.29 16.33
N ALA A 77 0.53 5.07 15.25
CA ALA A 77 0.90 4.54 13.93
C ALA A 77 2.19 3.73 13.96
N GLU A 78 2.17 2.57 13.31
CA GLU A 78 3.27 1.62 13.26
C GLU A 78 3.59 1.26 11.82
N ILE A 79 4.86 1.07 11.50
CA ILE A 79 5.28 0.66 10.15
C ILE A 79 5.12 -0.84 9.95
N GLY A 80 5.07 -1.25 8.68
CA GLY A 80 4.90 -2.65 8.31
C GLY A 80 5.95 -3.59 8.92
N TRP A 81 5.48 -4.73 9.43
CA TRP A 81 6.16 -5.74 10.24
C TRP A 81 6.44 -5.32 11.69
N ALA A 82 5.92 -4.19 12.14
CA ALA A 82 6.09 -3.71 13.51
C ALA A 82 4.77 -3.27 14.18
N GLU A 83 3.63 -3.76 13.71
CA GLU A 83 2.26 -3.37 14.10
C GLU A 83 1.80 -4.13 15.37
N PHE A 84 2.59 -4.06 16.43
CA PHE A 84 2.33 -4.78 17.68
C PHE A 84 1.21 -4.17 18.51
N ILE A 85 1.10 -2.81 18.55
CA ILE A 85 0.01 -2.13 19.27
C ILE A 85 -1.31 -2.37 18.53
N SER A 86 -1.32 -2.21 17.22
CA SER A 86 -2.47 -2.45 16.36
C SER A 86 -2.99 -3.89 16.52
N THR A 87 -2.08 -4.86 16.49
CA THR A 87 -2.42 -6.28 16.70
C THR A 87 -2.99 -6.51 18.10
N ALA A 88 -2.38 -5.95 19.14
CA ALA A 88 -2.84 -6.11 20.53
C ALA A 88 -4.25 -5.53 20.74
N ARG A 89 -4.50 -4.33 20.20
CA ARG A 89 -5.79 -3.64 20.27
C ARG A 89 -6.89 -4.45 19.57
N LEU A 90 -6.62 -4.91 18.36
CA LEU A 90 -7.57 -5.72 17.60
C LEU A 90 -7.82 -7.08 18.27
N ALA A 91 -6.77 -7.73 18.78
CA ALA A 91 -6.93 -8.98 19.52
C ALA A 91 -7.89 -8.82 20.69
N GLN A 92 -7.66 -7.80 21.52
CA GLN A 92 -8.51 -7.52 22.68
C GLN A 92 -9.96 -7.22 22.27
N ALA A 93 -10.15 -6.40 21.23
CA ALA A 93 -11.48 -6.06 20.74
C ALA A 93 -12.23 -7.28 20.20
N PHE A 94 -11.58 -8.09 19.37
CA PHE A 94 -12.18 -9.30 18.82
C PHE A 94 -12.44 -10.39 19.89
N GLU A 95 -11.52 -10.59 20.84
CA GLU A 95 -11.73 -11.51 21.98
C GLU A 95 -12.94 -11.10 22.82
N THR A 96 -13.12 -9.79 23.05
CA THR A 96 -14.30 -9.24 23.78
C THR A 96 -15.62 -9.58 23.07
N GLU A 97 -15.61 -9.58 21.75
CA GLU A 97 -16.78 -9.92 20.92
C GLU A 97 -16.89 -11.44 20.67
N GLY A 98 -16.04 -12.27 21.28
CA GLY A 98 -16.11 -13.75 21.24
C GLY A 98 -15.44 -14.39 20.03
N PHE A 99 -14.60 -13.67 19.30
CA PHE A 99 -13.82 -14.27 18.21
C PHE A 99 -12.64 -15.08 18.74
N LYS A 100 -12.33 -16.17 18.03
CA LYS A 100 -11.11 -16.95 18.27
C LYS A 100 -9.94 -16.30 17.53
N ILE A 101 -8.82 -16.07 18.25
CA ILE A 101 -7.65 -15.40 17.70
C ILE A 101 -6.52 -16.38 17.41
N THR A 102 -5.93 -16.24 16.21
CA THR A 102 -4.67 -16.86 15.77
C THR A 102 -3.66 -15.76 15.50
N TYR A 103 -2.44 -15.87 16.03
CA TYR A 103 -1.41 -14.82 15.89
C TYR A 103 -0.42 -15.13 14.79
N GLY A 104 0.36 -14.13 14.39
CA GLY A 104 1.27 -14.11 13.25
C GLY A 104 2.10 -15.37 13.00
N PRO A 105 2.77 -15.97 14.00
CA PRO A 105 3.56 -17.19 13.78
C PRO A 105 2.78 -18.36 13.20
N ASP A 106 1.48 -18.44 13.46
CA ASP A 106 0.63 -19.56 13.06
C ASP A 106 -0.04 -19.37 11.68
N PHE A 107 0.03 -18.17 11.09
CA PHE A 107 -0.61 -17.88 9.81
C PHE A 107 0.26 -17.08 8.83
N ILE A 108 1.51 -16.79 9.19
CA ILE A 108 2.49 -16.12 8.32
C ILE A 108 3.60 -17.12 8.00
N SER A 109 3.82 -17.41 6.71
CA SER A 109 4.86 -18.31 6.27
C SER A 109 6.21 -17.57 6.19
N PRO A 110 7.17 -17.84 7.11
CA PRO A 110 8.39 -17.02 7.26
C PRO A 110 9.27 -16.98 6.02
N GLN A 111 9.34 -18.08 5.26
CA GLN A 111 10.15 -18.18 4.05
C GLN A 111 9.72 -17.24 2.92
N PHE A 112 8.50 -16.71 2.99
CA PHE A 112 7.95 -15.78 2.00
C PHE A 112 7.88 -14.33 2.50
N VAL A 113 8.30 -14.07 3.73
CA VAL A 113 8.36 -12.71 4.30
C VAL A 113 9.40 -11.89 3.56
N ARG A 114 9.04 -10.66 3.19
CA ARG A 114 9.91 -9.72 2.45
C ARG A 114 9.93 -8.38 3.11
N GLY A 115 11.03 -7.66 2.93
CA GLY A 115 11.17 -6.27 3.39
C GLY A 115 10.99 -6.10 4.90
N ARG A 116 11.26 -7.15 5.69
CA ARG A 116 11.28 -7.10 7.15
C ARG A 116 12.68 -6.71 7.62
N ASP A 117 12.78 -5.56 8.26
CA ASP A 117 14.01 -5.09 8.90
C ASP A 117 13.99 -5.44 10.38
N ALA A 118 14.99 -6.19 10.84
CA ALA A 118 15.03 -6.66 12.23
C ALA A 118 15.20 -5.51 13.24
N ALA A 119 15.93 -4.45 12.87
CA ALA A 119 16.15 -3.30 13.75
C ALA A 119 14.86 -2.48 13.90
N GLU A 120 14.11 -2.29 12.81
CA GLU A 120 12.82 -1.60 12.86
C GLU A 120 11.76 -2.41 13.62
N VAL A 121 11.76 -3.72 13.48
CA VAL A 121 10.88 -4.60 14.27
C VAL A 121 11.19 -4.48 15.76
N GLU A 122 12.46 -4.48 16.15
CA GLU A 122 12.84 -4.35 17.55
C GLU A 122 12.47 -2.96 18.11
N LYS A 123 12.66 -1.88 17.35
CA LYS A 123 12.15 -0.55 17.72
C LYS A 123 10.63 -0.55 17.93
N GLY A 124 9.89 -1.24 17.05
CA GLY A 124 8.44 -1.41 17.17
C GLY A 124 8.04 -2.19 18.42
N ARG A 125 8.77 -3.25 18.76
CA ARG A 125 8.54 -4.01 20.01
C ARG A 125 8.73 -3.13 21.24
N LEU A 126 9.83 -2.39 21.31
CA LEU A 126 10.10 -1.48 22.40
C LEU A 126 9.02 -0.39 22.50
N PHE A 127 8.62 0.18 21.38
CA PHE A 127 7.54 1.16 21.32
C PHE A 127 6.21 0.57 21.83
N ALA A 128 5.86 -0.65 21.43
CA ALA A 128 4.65 -1.31 21.88
C ALA A 128 4.66 -1.58 23.39
N MET A 129 5.78 -2.05 23.92
CA MET A 129 5.93 -2.28 25.37
C MET A 129 5.82 -0.99 26.17
N GLN A 130 6.43 0.10 25.70
CA GLN A 130 6.33 1.43 26.31
C GLN A 130 4.88 1.99 26.28
N ASN A 131 4.09 1.57 25.30
CA ASN A 131 2.68 1.95 25.17
C ASN A 131 1.71 0.90 25.74
N GLY A 132 2.19 0.05 26.64
CA GLY A 132 1.34 -0.79 27.49
C GLY A 132 0.94 -2.15 26.92
N VAL A 133 1.53 -2.59 25.78
CA VAL A 133 1.25 -3.95 25.28
C VAL A 133 1.85 -4.99 26.25
N PRO A 134 1.02 -5.90 26.78
CA PRO A 134 1.48 -6.89 27.78
C PRO A 134 2.55 -7.84 27.23
N ALA A 135 3.58 -8.13 28.02
CA ALA A 135 4.66 -9.02 27.62
C ALA A 135 4.16 -10.43 27.23
N GLY A 136 3.06 -10.91 27.85
CA GLY A 136 2.42 -12.18 27.47
C GLY A 136 1.90 -12.16 26.03
N LEU A 137 1.29 -11.04 25.60
CA LEU A 137 0.77 -10.85 24.26
C LEU A 137 1.91 -10.69 23.25
N MET A 138 2.97 -9.93 23.61
CA MET A 138 4.18 -9.83 22.79
C MET A 138 4.80 -11.21 22.49
N ARG A 139 4.83 -12.11 23.48
CA ARG A 139 5.30 -13.50 23.26
C ARG A 139 4.41 -14.29 22.31
N ARG A 140 3.07 -14.12 22.39
CA ARG A 140 2.12 -14.79 21.47
C ARG A 140 2.30 -14.31 20.03
N MET A 141 2.52 -13.02 19.81
CA MET A 141 2.79 -12.46 18.48
C MET A 141 4.14 -12.89 17.91
N GLY A 142 5.09 -13.27 18.77
CA GLY A 142 6.42 -13.70 18.33
C GLY A 142 7.08 -12.64 17.46
N ASP A 143 7.63 -13.05 16.33
CA ASP A 143 8.32 -12.17 15.38
C ASP A 143 7.40 -11.51 14.34
N TYR A 144 6.13 -11.88 14.31
CA TYR A 144 5.19 -11.45 13.29
C TYR A 144 3.93 -10.87 13.92
N PRO A 145 3.70 -9.52 13.81
CA PRO A 145 2.43 -8.91 14.16
C PRO A 145 1.33 -9.36 13.19
N GLY A 146 0.11 -8.94 13.49
CA GLY A 146 -1.09 -9.35 12.77
C GLY A 146 -1.80 -10.53 13.44
N LEU A 147 -3.04 -10.74 13.05
CA LEU A 147 -3.88 -11.81 13.57
C LEU A 147 -4.96 -12.26 12.60
N ILE A 148 -5.45 -13.46 12.81
CA ILE A 148 -6.72 -13.93 12.26
C ILE A 148 -7.71 -13.94 13.42
N ALA A 149 -8.90 -13.32 13.21
CA ALA A 149 -10.02 -13.43 14.14
C ALA A 149 -11.16 -14.17 13.45
N GLU A 150 -11.58 -15.30 14.01
CA GLU A 150 -12.60 -16.15 13.41
C GLU A 150 -13.83 -16.27 14.32
N TRP A 151 -15.01 -16.06 13.72
CA TRP A 151 -16.30 -16.33 14.30
C TRP A 151 -16.97 -17.49 13.56
N ASP A 152 -17.18 -18.59 14.27
CA ASP A 152 -17.95 -19.73 13.76
C ASP A 152 -19.35 -19.69 14.35
N THR A 153 -20.37 -19.62 13.51
CA THR A 153 -21.77 -19.58 13.95
C THR A 153 -22.27 -20.94 14.44
N GLY A 154 -21.52 -22.01 14.22
CA GLY A 154 -21.95 -23.39 14.45
C GLY A 154 -23.06 -23.87 13.49
N ARG A 155 -23.51 -23.02 12.56
CA ARG A 155 -24.54 -23.33 11.55
C ARG A 155 -23.89 -23.52 10.19
N PRO A 156 -24.37 -24.51 9.37
CA PRO A 156 -23.85 -24.71 8.02
C PRO A 156 -23.93 -23.43 7.17
N GLY A 157 -22.85 -23.10 6.47
CA GLY A 157 -22.78 -21.92 5.63
C GLY A 157 -21.40 -21.76 5.01
N ARG A 158 -21.21 -20.64 4.32
CA ARG A 158 -19.94 -20.31 3.65
C ARG A 158 -18.95 -19.66 4.62
N THR A 159 -17.67 -19.73 4.28
CA THR A 159 -16.62 -18.96 4.94
C THR A 159 -16.39 -17.63 4.22
N LEU A 160 -16.67 -16.53 4.89
CA LEU A 160 -16.36 -15.17 4.43
C LEU A 160 -15.10 -14.68 5.12
N ALA A 161 -14.10 -14.28 4.35
CA ALA A 161 -12.95 -13.54 4.85
C ALA A 161 -13.13 -12.02 4.63
N ILE A 162 -12.63 -11.22 5.58
CA ILE A 162 -12.58 -9.76 5.54
C ILE A 162 -11.15 -9.35 5.83
N ARG A 163 -10.49 -8.72 4.88
CA ARG A 163 -9.09 -8.28 5.02
C ARG A 163 -9.03 -6.85 5.53
N ILE A 164 -8.16 -6.61 6.53
CA ILE A 164 -7.92 -5.32 7.17
C ILE A 164 -6.41 -5.09 7.22
N GLU A 165 -5.95 -3.92 6.83
CA GLU A 165 -4.55 -3.49 6.91
C GLU A 165 -4.25 -2.83 8.26
N LEU A 166 -2.99 -2.95 8.71
CA LEU A 166 -2.59 -2.48 10.04
C LEU A 166 -1.58 -1.35 10.02
N ASP A 167 -0.73 -1.31 8.99
CA ASP A 167 0.45 -0.46 8.98
C ASP A 167 0.18 1.00 8.60
N GLY A 168 1.01 1.88 9.14
CA GLY A 168 1.20 3.25 8.69
C GLY A 168 2.39 3.36 7.74
N ILE A 169 2.61 4.56 7.23
CA ILE A 169 3.66 4.90 6.26
C ILE A 169 4.80 5.63 6.98
N ALA A 170 6.05 5.35 6.55
CA ALA A 170 7.23 6.06 7.03
C ALA A 170 7.29 7.47 6.40
N VAL A 171 6.47 8.38 6.94
CA VAL A 171 6.37 9.78 6.53
C VAL A 171 6.16 10.66 7.77
N GLU A 172 6.81 11.84 7.79
CA GLU A 172 6.62 12.80 8.87
C GLU A 172 5.24 13.44 8.79
N GLU A 173 4.53 13.43 9.91
CA GLU A 173 3.21 14.06 10.00
C GLU A 173 3.36 15.57 10.21
N PRO A 174 2.63 16.43 9.45
CA PRO A 174 2.79 17.87 9.54
C PRO A 174 2.35 18.45 10.89
N GLU A 175 3.22 19.18 11.55
CA GLU A 175 2.92 19.99 12.76
C GLU A 175 2.32 21.34 12.35
N SER A 176 1.07 21.34 11.91
CA SER A 176 0.39 22.53 11.40
C SER A 176 -1.06 22.57 11.85
N LEU A 177 -1.58 23.74 12.21
CA LEU A 177 -3.00 23.94 12.51
C LEU A 177 -3.93 23.70 11.30
N ALA A 178 -3.39 23.69 10.09
CA ALA A 178 -4.11 23.28 8.89
C ALA A 178 -4.28 21.75 8.80
N HIS A 179 -3.44 20.99 9.51
CA HIS A 179 -3.52 19.55 9.57
C HIS A 179 -4.42 19.11 10.73
N LEU A 180 -5.54 18.47 10.41
CA LEU A 180 -6.58 18.13 11.37
C LEU A 180 -6.07 17.31 12.57
N PRO A 181 -5.26 16.25 12.41
CA PRO A 181 -4.73 15.48 13.52
C PRO A 181 -3.91 16.32 14.49
N TYR A 182 -3.07 17.23 13.99
CA TYR A 182 -2.29 18.13 14.81
C TYR A 182 -3.18 19.14 15.56
N ARG A 183 -4.10 19.79 14.83
CA ARG A 183 -5.03 20.78 15.40
C ARG A 183 -5.88 20.17 16.51
N ASP A 184 -6.39 18.95 16.32
CA ASP A 184 -7.31 18.28 17.23
C ASP A 184 -6.60 17.38 18.25
N GLY A 185 -5.25 17.37 18.27
CA GLY A 185 -4.42 16.70 19.28
C GLY A 185 -4.36 15.18 19.18
N PHE A 186 -4.54 14.61 17.97
CA PHE A 186 -4.43 13.16 17.76
C PHE A 186 -3.37 12.75 16.71
N SER A 187 -2.41 13.61 16.39
CA SER A 187 -1.26 13.25 15.56
C SER A 187 -0.49 12.06 16.12
N SER A 188 0.23 11.38 15.23
CA SER A 188 1.11 10.28 15.61
C SER A 188 2.14 10.73 16.66
N ILE A 189 2.27 9.97 17.73
CA ILE A 189 3.31 10.16 18.73
C ILE A 189 4.66 9.57 18.30
N ARG A 190 4.69 8.82 17.20
CA ARG A 190 5.90 8.25 16.61
C ARG A 190 6.36 9.12 15.45
N ARG A 191 7.42 9.90 15.68
CA ARG A 191 8.03 10.73 14.63
C ARG A 191 8.41 9.92 13.41
N GLY A 192 8.13 10.48 12.23
CA GLY A 192 8.43 9.84 10.94
C GLY A 192 7.49 8.71 10.56
N VAL A 193 6.38 8.51 11.27
CA VAL A 193 5.37 7.49 10.94
C VAL A 193 3.97 8.04 11.12
N MET A 194 3.10 7.92 10.13
CA MET A 194 1.68 8.28 10.26
C MET A 194 0.77 7.35 9.47
N HIS A 195 -0.50 7.29 9.84
CA HIS A 195 -1.54 6.62 9.05
C HIS A 195 -2.02 7.49 7.88
N ALA A 196 -1.12 7.72 6.90
CA ALA A 196 -1.43 8.54 5.73
C ALA A 196 -2.32 7.81 4.70
N CYS A 197 -2.39 6.47 4.74
CA CYS A 197 -3.22 5.66 3.86
C CYS A 197 -4.61 5.35 4.42
N GLY A 198 -4.89 5.70 5.69
CA GLY A 198 -6.21 5.51 6.31
C GLY A 198 -6.45 4.12 6.91
N HIS A 199 -5.42 3.31 7.11
CA HIS A 199 -5.57 1.99 7.73
C HIS A 199 -6.04 2.04 9.18
N ASP A 200 -5.88 3.16 9.88
CA ASP A 200 -6.50 3.45 11.16
C ASP A 200 -8.04 3.43 11.09
N GLY A 201 -8.60 3.95 10.01
CA GLY A 201 -10.03 3.87 9.74
C GLY A 201 -10.50 2.44 9.47
N HIS A 202 -9.70 1.65 8.74
CA HIS A 202 -10.00 0.24 8.47
C HIS A 202 -10.02 -0.59 9.75
N GLN A 203 -9.06 -0.37 10.66
CA GLN A 203 -9.00 -1.04 11.95
C GLN A 203 -10.21 -0.69 12.83
N ALA A 204 -10.56 0.59 12.91
CA ALA A 204 -11.73 1.04 13.66
C ALA A 204 -13.01 0.42 13.09
N ALA A 205 -13.15 0.40 11.75
CA ALA A 205 -14.28 -0.21 11.07
C ALA A 205 -14.40 -1.71 11.36
N ALA A 206 -13.27 -2.43 11.41
CA ALA A 206 -13.25 -3.86 11.74
C ALA A 206 -13.80 -4.13 13.14
N ILE A 207 -13.44 -3.30 14.12
CA ILE A 207 -13.97 -3.40 15.49
C ILE A 207 -15.48 -3.12 15.52
N GLY A 208 -15.93 -2.10 14.79
CA GLY A 208 -17.37 -1.83 14.64
C GLY A 208 -18.12 -3.01 14.01
N LEU A 209 -17.54 -3.61 12.99
CA LEU A 209 -18.13 -4.77 12.31
C LEU A 209 -18.13 -6.02 13.20
N ALA A 210 -17.13 -6.22 14.07
CA ALA A 210 -17.12 -7.30 15.04
C ALA A 210 -18.30 -7.18 16.01
N LYS A 211 -18.57 -5.98 16.53
CA LYS A 211 -19.74 -5.69 17.38
C LYS A 211 -21.06 -5.98 16.64
N PHE A 212 -21.14 -5.57 15.38
CA PHE A 212 -22.31 -5.84 14.55
C PHE A 212 -22.54 -7.34 14.34
N ILE A 213 -21.49 -8.11 14.08
CA ILE A 213 -21.55 -9.57 13.94
C ILE A 213 -22.04 -10.21 15.23
N HIS A 214 -21.45 -9.84 16.36
CA HIS A 214 -21.85 -10.33 17.67
C HIS A 214 -23.35 -10.08 17.95
N ALA A 215 -23.80 -8.82 17.78
CA ALA A 215 -25.19 -8.43 18.04
C ALA A 215 -26.21 -9.14 17.14
N ASN A 216 -25.77 -9.65 16.00
CA ASN A 216 -26.61 -10.32 15.01
C ASN A 216 -26.25 -11.81 14.81
N ALA A 217 -25.53 -12.40 15.75
CA ALA A 217 -24.98 -13.76 15.64
C ALA A 217 -26.04 -14.80 15.29
N GLU A 218 -27.26 -14.70 15.85
CA GLU A 218 -28.36 -15.62 15.59
C GLU A 218 -28.89 -15.59 14.13
N ARG A 219 -28.58 -14.52 13.38
CA ARG A 219 -29.01 -14.34 11.99
C ARG A 219 -27.98 -14.79 10.97
N LEU A 220 -26.76 -15.05 11.42
CA LEU A 220 -25.62 -15.39 10.59
C LEU A 220 -25.48 -16.92 10.48
N CYS A 221 -24.89 -17.41 9.41
CA CYS A 221 -24.53 -18.80 9.19
C CYS A 221 -23.14 -18.89 8.57
N GLY A 222 -22.47 -20.06 8.72
CA GLY A 222 -21.11 -20.26 8.26
C GLY A 222 -20.07 -19.62 9.18
N ARG A 223 -18.94 -19.23 8.60
CA ARG A 223 -17.80 -18.66 9.31
C ARG A 223 -17.43 -17.28 8.79
N ILE A 224 -17.02 -16.38 9.67
CA ILE A 224 -16.51 -15.06 9.34
C ILE A 224 -15.09 -14.98 9.87
N ARG A 225 -14.14 -14.66 8.99
CA ARG A 225 -12.71 -14.59 9.27
C ARG A 225 -12.18 -13.20 8.95
N PHE A 226 -11.77 -12.45 9.97
CA PHE A 226 -10.96 -11.25 9.75
C PHE A 226 -9.50 -11.64 9.57
N ILE A 227 -8.87 -11.09 8.53
CA ILE A 227 -7.45 -11.20 8.26
C ILE A 227 -6.83 -9.83 8.52
N CYS A 228 -6.32 -9.65 9.73
CA CYS A 228 -5.64 -8.41 10.12
C CYS A 228 -4.19 -8.48 9.63
N GLN A 229 -4.00 -8.01 8.41
CA GLN A 229 -2.77 -8.15 7.64
C GLN A 229 -1.74 -7.11 8.05
N PRO A 230 -0.54 -7.50 8.51
CA PRO A 230 0.58 -6.58 8.66
C PRO A 230 1.23 -6.27 7.31
N ALA A 231 2.03 -5.20 7.27
CA ALA A 231 2.92 -4.83 6.17
C ALA A 231 2.24 -4.83 4.79
N GLU A 232 1.10 -4.16 4.68
CA GLU A 232 0.44 -3.94 3.40
C GLU A 232 1.28 -3.01 2.53
N GLU A 233 1.79 -1.94 3.12
CA GLU A 233 2.59 -0.94 2.43
C GLU A 233 3.83 -1.58 1.79
N GLY A 234 3.95 -1.34 0.49
CA GLY A 234 4.96 -2.03 -0.31
C GLY A 234 4.60 -3.46 -0.70
N SER A 235 3.36 -3.92 -0.49
CA SER A 235 2.82 -5.23 -0.91
C SER A 235 3.61 -6.41 -0.33
N ARG A 236 3.91 -6.38 0.98
CA ARG A 236 4.82 -7.33 1.65
C ARG A 236 4.10 -8.42 2.45
N GLY A 237 2.99 -8.08 3.13
CA GLY A 237 2.33 -8.94 4.11
C GLY A 237 1.39 -9.99 3.55
N ALA A 238 0.70 -9.71 2.43
CA ALA A 238 -0.34 -10.61 1.92
C ALA A 238 0.20 -11.94 1.38
N TYR A 239 1.36 -11.92 0.72
CA TYR A 239 1.90 -13.12 0.09
C TYR A 239 2.29 -14.22 1.10
N PRO A 240 2.99 -13.95 2.21
CA PRO A 240 3.28 -14.96 3.22
C PRO A 240 2.01 -15.49 3.93
N ILE A 241 0.95 -14.70 4.06
CA ILE A 241 -0.36 -15.13 4.59
C ILE A 241 -1.03 -16.11 3.62
N LEU A 242 -1.03 -15.78 2.32
CA LEU A 242 -1.55 -16.66 1.28
C LEU A 242 -0.81 -18.00 1.26
N GLN A 243 0.52 -17.97 1.34
CA GLN A 243 1.35 -19.18 1.32
C GLN A 243 1.21 -20.04 2.58
N ALA A 244 0.66 -19.51 3.66
CA ALA A 244 0.29 -20.25 4.84
C ALA A 244 -1.07 -20.97 4.73
N GLY A 245 -1.77 -20.85 3.59
CA GLY A 245 -3.04 -21.54 3.34
C GLY A 245 -4.26 -20.89 4.00
N VAL A 246 -4.15 -19.64 4.48
CA VAL A 246 -5.23 -18.94 5.21
C VAL A 246 -6.53 -18.83 4.40
N LEU A 247 -6.43 -18.89 3.07
CA LEU A 247 -7.57 -18.73 2.16
C LEU A 247 -8.06 -20.06 1.54
N ASP A 248 -7.50 -21.21 1.91
CA ASP A 248 -7.79 -22.49 1.26
C ASP A 248 -9.23 -22.95 1.48
N ASP A 249 -9.83 -22.60 2.61
CA ASP A 249 -11.21 -22.90 3.01
C ASP A 249 -12.15 -21.69 2.93
N VAL A 250 -11.73 -20.60 2.28
CA VAL A 250 -12.50 -19.38 2.13
C VAL A 250 -13.28 -19.37 0.83
N ASP A 251 -14.62 -19.24 0.92
CA ASP A 251 -15.47 -19.12 -0.25
C ASP A 251 -15.47 -17.74 -0.89
N MET A 252 -15.31 -16.69 -0.05
CA MET A 252 -15.37 -15.29 -0.47
C MET A 252 -14.45 -14.43 0.40
N ILE A 253 -13.78 -13.46 -0.21
CA ILE A 253 -13.01 -12.45 0.50
C ILE A 253 -13.49 -11.05 0.14
N ILE A 254 -13.62 -10.19 1.14
CA ILE A 254 -13.87 -8.76 0.99
C ILE A 254 -12.60 -8.02 1.41
N CYS A 255 -12.13 -7.14 0.52
CA CYS A 255 -11.09 -6.16 0.80
C CYS A 255 -11.68 -4.77 0.55
N GLY A 256 -11.53 -3.87 1.50
CA GLY A 256 -12.00 -2.50 1.40
C GLY A 256 -10.86 -1.51 1.59
N HIS A 257 -11.00 -0.32 0.99
CA HIS A 257 -10.06 0.77 1.22
C HIS A 257 -10.80 2.11 1.24
N ILE A 258 -10.41 3.00 2.15
CA ILE A 258 -10.89 4.39 2.19
C ILE A 258 -10.38 5.11 0.94
N ALA A 259 -11.28 5.84 0.26
CA ALA A 259 -10.96 6.63 -0.93
C ALA A 259 -11.30 8.11 -0.63
N PRO A 260 -10.30 8.92 -0.25
CA PRO A 260 -10.55 10.32 0.17
C PRO A 260 -11.05 11.22 -0.96
N GLU A 261 -10.90 10.80 -2.23
CA GLU A 261 -11.38 11.52 -3.40
C GLU A 261 -12.89 11.36 -3.66
N LEU A 262 -13.53 10.42 -2.97
CA LEU A 262 -14.96 10.16 -3.14
C LEU A 262 -15.78 10.93 -2.11
N GLU A 263 -16.98 11.33 -2.51
CA GLU A 263 -17.96 11.92 -1.60
C GLU A 263 -18.34 10.96 -0.49
N LEU A 264 -18.52 11.48 0.71
CA LEU A 264 -18.93 10.72 1.88
C LEU A 264 -20.23 9.94 1.59
N GLY A 265 -20.23 8.64 1.91
CA GLY A 265 -21.35 7.73 1.63
C GLY A 265 -21.25 7.00 0.28
N THR A 266 -20.27 7.36 -0.56
CA THR A 266 -20.05 6.66 -1.82
C THR A 266 -19.33 5.33 -1.58
N VAL A 267 -19.83 4.24 -2.16
CA VAL A 267 -19.20 2.93 -2.16
C VAL A 267 -18.97 2.46 -3.60
N VAL A 268 -17.71 2.18 -3.95
CA VAL A 268 -17.34 1.61 -5.24
C VAL A 268 -17.08 0.12 -5.08
N ALA A 269 -18.03 -0.68 -5.51
CA ALA A 269 -18.01 -2.13 -5.29
C ALA A 269 -17.00 -2.90 -6.15
N ALA A 270 -16.58 -2.33 -7.28
CA ALA A 270 -15.64 -2.97 -8.20
C ALA A 270 -14.77 -1.89 -8.86
N PRO A 271 -13.74 -1.39 -8.19
CA PRO A 271 -12.84 -0.41 -8.76
C PRO A 271 -12.15 -1.00 -9.99
N ARG A 272 -11.94 -0.16 -11.00
CA ARG A 272 -11.20 -0.51 -12.21
C ARG A 272 -9.85 0.20 -12.21
N ARG A 273 -8.94 -0.24 -13.08
CA ARG A 273 -7.63 0.37 -13.30
C ARG A 273 -6.67 0.20 -12.11
N LEU A 274 -6.83 -0.87 -11.36
CA LEU A 274 -5.79 -1.32 -10.44
C LEU A 274 -4.64 -1.85 -11.28
N LEU A 275 -3.43 -1.36 -11.02
CA LEU A 275 -2.25 -1.75 -11.80
C LEU A 275 -1.49 -2.87 -11.11
N SER A 276 -1.16 -3.92 -11.86
CA SER A 276 -0.12 -4.86 -11.46
C SER A 276 1.20 -4.13 -11.27
N THR A 277 1.95 -4.45 -10.24
CA THR A 277 3.24 -3.80 -9.97
C THR A 277 4.37 -4.80 -9.77
N THR A 278 5.57 -4.40 -10.18
CA THR A 278 6.82 -5.10 -9.84
C THR A 278 7.84 -4.05 -9.39
N LYS A 279 8.42 -4.25 -8.20
CA LYS A 279 9.52 -3.44 -7.67
C LYS A 279 10.81 -4.23 -7.82
N ILE A 280 11.83 -3.59 -8.36
CA ILE A 280 13.09 -4.25 -8.74
C ILE A 280 14.24 -3.39 -8.23
N ASP A 281 15.14 -4.02 -7.47
CA ASP A 281 16.44 -3.44 -7.14
C ASP A 281 17.47 -3.96 -8.13
N PHE A 282 18.30 -3.06 -8.62
CA PHE A 282 19.47 -3.38 -9.45
C PHE A 282 20.74 -2.95 -8.71
N GLU A 283 21.72 -3.83 -8.72
CA GLU A 283 23.07 -3.58 -8.22
C GLU A 283 24.06 -3.73 -9.37
N PHE A 284 24.88 -2.70 -9.58
CA PHE A 284 25.91 -2.68 -10.61
C PHE A 284 27.28 -2.72 -9.94
N THR A 285 28.07 -3.75 -10.27
CA THR A 285 29.42 -3.95 -9.73
C THR A 285 30.44 -3.84 -10.87
N GLY A 286 31.25 -2.80 -10.77
CA GLY A 286 32.33 -2.53 -11.71
C GLY A 286 33.70 -2.72 -11.07
N ARG A 287 34.66 -1.88 -11.47
CA ARG A 287 36.02 -1.91 -10.93
C ARG A 287 36.55 -0.48 -10.76
N ALA A 288 36.95 -0.15 -9.53
CA ALA A 288 37.54 1.14 -9.25
C ALA A 288 38.92 1.30 -9.92
N SER A 289 39.23 2.53 -10.30
CA SER A 289 40.56 2.94 -10.73
C SER A 289 40.75 4.44 -10.50
N HIS A 290 42.01 4.90 -10.54
CA HIS A 290 42.29 6.32 -10.45
C HIS A 290 41.93 7.02 -11.79
N ALA A 291 40.97 7.94 -11.76
CA ALA A 291 40.41 8.56 -12.96
C ALA A 291 41.43 9.37 -13.80
N GLY A 292 42.48 9.87 -13.16
CA GLY A 292 43.51 10.67 -13.82
C GLY A 292 44.72 9.87 -14.29
N SER A 293 45.13 8.79 -13.59
CA SER A 293 46.35 8.03 -13.91
C SER A 293 46.12 6.74 -14.67
N HIS A 294 45.08 6.00 -14.34
CA HIS A 294 44.80 4.68 -14.94
C HIS A 294 43.30 4.48 -15.26
N PRO A 295 42.59 5.43 -15.93
CA PRO A 295 41.17 5.36 -16.17
C PRO A 295 40.75 4.11 -16.98
N GLN A 296 41.59 3.65 -17.88
CA GLN A 296 41.31 2.49 -18.76
C GLN A 296 41.21 1.14 -18.00
N THR A 297 41.74 1.09 -16.76
CA THR A 297 41.65 -0.13 -15.95
C THR A 297 40.34 -0.25 -15.19
N GLY A 298 39.58 0.86 -15.07
CA GLY A 298 38.30 0.88 -14.40
C GLY A 298 37.14 0.27 -15.21
N ARG A 299 36.05 -0.01 -14.52
CA ARG A 299 34.74 -0.34 -15.09
C ARG A 299 33.71 0.49 -14.35
N ASN A 300 33.09 1.43 -15.04
CA ASN A 300 32.29 2.51 -14.41
C ASN A 300 30.85 2.06 -14.13
N ALA A 301 30.56 1.74 -12.88
CA ALA A 301 29.23 1.31 -12.45
C ALA A 301 28.21 2.48 -12.45
N LEU A 302 28.65 3.74 -12.18
CA LEU A 302 27.79 4.91 -12.23
C LEU A 302 27.22 5.11 -13.63
N LEU A 303 28.07 5.03 -14.65
CA LEU A 303 27.63 5.18 -16.03
C LEU A 303 26.70 4.05 -16.47
N ALA A 304 26.93 2.83 -15.99
CA ALA A 304 26.04 1.71 -16.26
C ALA A 304 24.66 1.94 -15.62
N GLY A 305 24.59 2.39 -14.36
CA GLY A 305 23.34 2.72 -13.66
C GLY A 305 22.61 3.90 -14.33
N ALA A 306 23.30 4.94 -14.72
CA ALA A 306 22.72 6.08 -15.43
C ALA A 306 22.14 5.68 -16.80
N ALA A 307 22.88 4.91 -17.60
CA ALA A 307 22.40 4.41 -18.88
C ALA A 307 21.21 3.45 -18.71
N ALA A 308 21.23 2.58 -17.71
CA ALA A 308 20.11 1.72 -17.35
C ALA A 308 18.86 2.53 -17.00
N SER A 309 19.03 3.57 -16.16
CA SER A 309 17.94 4.47 -15.77
C SER A 309 17.27 5.10 -16.98
N LEU A 310 18.04 5.69 -17.89
CA LEU A 310 17.52 6.31 -19.12
C LEU A 310 16.84 5.27 -20.03
N ALA A 311 17.44 4.11 -20.21
CA ALA A 311 16.90 3.05 -21.06
C ALA A 311 15.58 2.49 -20.50
N ILE A 312 15.46 2.31 -19.18
CA ILE A 312 14.24 1.84 -18.51
C ILE A 312 13.15 2.90 -18.60
N MET A 313 13.44 4.19 -18.33
CA MET A 313 12.48 5.27 -18.44
C MET A 313 11.98 5.48 -19.89
N ALA A 314 12.77 5.09 -20.88
CA ALA A 314 12.43 5.11 -22.30
C ALA A 314 11.65 3.86 -22.78
N LEU A 315 11.18 3.01 -21.88
CA LEU A 315 10.33 1.87 -22.25
C LEU A 315 9.06 2.36 -22.98
N PRO A 316 8.68 1.75 -24.11
CA PRO A 316 7.48 2.12 -24.84
C PRO A 316 6.23 1.86 -23.98
N ARG A 317 5.22 2.68 -24.20
CA ARG A 317 3.90 2.45 -23.60
C ARG A 317 3.22 1.28 -24.31
N HIS A 318 2.41 0.51 -23.59
CA HIS A 318 1.68 -0.61 -24.15
C HIS A 318 0.37 -0.15 -24.79
N ALA A 319 0.04 -0.70 -25.98
CA ALA A 319 -1.19 -0.34 -26.71
C ALA A 319 -2.46 -0.86 -25.99
N ASP A 320 -2.37 -2.03 -25.37
CA ASP A 320 -3.54 -2.75 -24.83
C ASP A 320 -3.84 -2.38 -23.36
N GLY A 321 -3.13 -1.41 -22.78
CA GLY A 321 -3.43 -0.99 -21.42
C GLY A 321 -2.46 0.02 -20.81
N MET A 322 -2.84 0.53 -19.65
CA MET A 322 -2.04 1.51 -18.92
C MET A 322 -0.72 0.93 -18.42
N THR A 323 0.32 1.74 -18.54
CA THR A 323 1.66 1.41 -18.05
C THR A 323 2.24 2.57 -17.25
N ARG A 324 3.05 2.24 -16.25
CA ARG A 324 3.89 3.20 -15.52
C ARG A 324 5.27 2.60 -15.32
N VAL A 325 6.28 3.40 -15.43
CA VAL A 325 7.67 3.05 -15.18
C VAL A 325 8.31 4.20 -14.42
N ASN A 326 9.00 3.90 -13.36
CA ASN A 326 9.72 4.89 -12.57
C ASN A 326 11.05 4.32 -12.06
N VAL A 327 12.11 5.11 -12.18
CA VAL A 327 13.36 4.93 -11.45
C VAL A 327 13.27 5.88 -10.25
N GLY A 328 13.06 5.31 -9.07
CA GLY A 328 12.83 6.08 -7.85
C GLY A 328 14.12 6.58 -7.21
N GLN A 329 15.16 5.75 -7.25
CA GLN A 329 16.46 6.05 -6.66
C GLN A 329 17.59 5.51 -7.54
N LEU A 330 18.69 6.25 -7.57
CA LEU A 330 19.97 5.83 -8.14
C LEU A 330 21.09 6.42 -7.30
N HIS A 331 21.90 5.56 -6.72
CA HIS A 331 23.07 5.94 -5.93
C HIS A 331 24.33 5.33 -6.52
N ALA A 332 25.38 6.12 -6.65
CA ALA A 332 26.64 5.65 -7.23
C ALA A 332 27.82 6.55 -6.84
N GLY A 333 28.99 5.96 -6.80
CA GLY A 333 30.27 6.65 -6.74
C GLY A 333 30.85 6.80 -5.34
N GLU A 334 32.20 6.86 -5.27
CA GLU A 334 32.99 6.97 -4.04
C GLU A 334 33.74 8.31 -3.94
N GLY A 335 34.07 8.92 -5.07
CA GLY A 335 34.82 10.19 -5.09
C GLY A 335 35.11 10.69 -6.51
N ARG A 336 35.37 12.01 -6.65
CA ARG A 336 35.53 12.69 -7.95
C ARG A 336 36.70 12.18 -8.81
N ASN A 337 37.74 11.64 -8.19
CA ASN A 337 38.95 11.15 -8.84
C ASN A 337 39.01 9.61 -8.91
N ILE A 338 37.91 8.93 -8.63
CA ILE A 338 37.78 7.47 -8.67
C ILE A 338 36.78 7.12 -9.78
N VAL A 339 37.10 6.15 -10.62
CA VAL A 339 36.11 5.51 -11.49
C VAL A 339 35.20 4.68 -10.59
N PRO A 340 33.88 4.98 -10.54
CA PRO A 340 32.97 4.33 -9.60
C PRO A 340 32.87 2.82 -9.81
N SER A 341 33.04 2.06 -8.73
CA SER A 341 32.96 0.60 -8.76
C SER A 341 31.58 0.06 -8.39
N HIS A 342 30.72 0.89 -7.79
CA HIS A 342 29.42 0.45 -7.32
C HIS A 342 28.31 1.46 -7.66
N ALA A 343 27.16 0.93 -8.05
CA ALA A 343 25.90 1.68 -8.14
C ALA A 343 24.74 0.76 -7.79
N TRP A 344 23.67 1.33 -7.23
CA TRP A 344 22.41 0.65 -7.04
C TRP A 344 21.22 1.55 -7.42
N MET A 345 20.13 0.92 -7.82
CA MET A 345 18.97 1.61 -8.38
C MET A 345 17.67 0.88 -8.00
N GLU A 346 16.66 1.65 -7.59
CA GLU A 346 15.32 1.16 -7.31
C GLU A 346 14.37 1.54 -8.44
N VAL A 347 13.68 0.54 -8.97
CA VAL A 347 12.76 0.68 -10.11
C VAL A 347 11.40 0.10 -9.79
N GLU A 348 10.34 0.79 -10.22
CA GLU A 348 8.99 0.28 -10.22
C GLU A 348 8.42 0.25 -11.63
N VAL A 349 7.83 -0.88 -12.02
CA VAL A 349 7.07 -1.02 -13.26
C VAL A 349 5.65 -1.43 -12.94
N ARG A 350 4.66 -0.80 -13.60
CA ARG A 350 3.24 -1.11 -13.43
C ARG A 350 2.58 -1.33 -14.79
N GLY A 351 1.69 -2.33 -14.84
CA GLY A 351 0.86 -2.62 -16.02
C GLY A 351 -0.59 -2.84 -15.63
N GLU A 352 -1.53 -2.48 -16.50
CA GLU A 352 -2.96 -2.66 -16.25
C GLU A 352 -3.34 -4.11 -15.99
N THR A 353 -2.62 -5.04 -16.61
CA THR A 353 -2.77 -6.48 -16.37
C THR A 353 -1.45 -7.09 -15.89
N GLY A 354 -1.53 -8.28 -15.29
CA GLY A 354 -0.34 -9.03 -14.92
C GLY A 354 0.53 -9.43 -16.12
N GLU A 355 -0.04 -9.55 -17.33
CA GLU A 355 0.68 -9.82 -18.56
C GLU A 355 1.50 -8.60 -18.98
N ILE A 356 0.87 -7.45 -19.14
CA ILE A 356 1.55 -6.19 -19.45
C ILE A 356 2.67 -5.89 -18.43
N ASN A 357 2.42 -6.15 -17.14
CA ASN A 357 3.44 -5.95 -16.11
C ASN A 357 4.61 -6.93 -16.26
N ARG A 358 4.38 -8.19 -16.64
CA ARG A 358 5.45 -9.16 -16.90
C ARG A 358 6.33 -8.71 -18.07
N ASP A 359 5.71 -8.25 -19.16
CA ASP A 359 6.42 -7.80 -20.36
C ASP A 359 7.28 -6.58 -20.07
N LEU A 360 6.73 -5.57 -19.39
CA LEU A 360 7.50 -4.40 -18.95
C LEU A 360 8.64 -4.78 -18.00
N THR A 361 8.39 -5.74 -17.12
CA THR A 361 9.43 -6.24 -16.21
C THR A 361 10.56 -6.90 -16.97
N ALA A 362 10.24 -7.76 -17.94
CA ALA A 362 11.25 -8.44 -18.78
C ALA A 362 12.07 -7.42 -19.57
N GLU A 363 11.43 -6.42 -20.16
CA GLU A 363 12.10 -5.34 -20.89
C GLU A 363 13.01 -4.51 -19.98
N ALA A 364 12.54 -4.15 -18.77
CA ALA A 364 13.37 -3.41 -17.81
C ALA A 364 14.62 -4.20 -17.40
N LEU A 365 14.50 -5.50 -17.18
CA LEU A 365 15.62 -6.39 -16.88
C LEU A 365 16.62 -6.45 -18.04
N THR A 366 16.13 -6.59 -19.28
CA THR A 366 16.95 -6.63 -20.50
C THR A 366 17.73 -5.35 -20.68
N ARG A 367 17.09 -4.18 -20.45
CA ARG A 367 17.75 -2.87 -20.59
C ARG A 367 18.82 -2.63 -19.53
N ALA A 368 18.55 -3.01 -18.28
CA ALA A 368 19.55 -2.91 -17.21
C ALA A 368 20.77 -3.78 -17.54
N GLN A 369 20.55 -5.03 -17.98
CA GLN A 369 21.60 -5.93 -18.37
C GLN A 369 22.40 -5.42 -19.58
N GLY A 370 21.73 -4.89 -20.61
CA GLY A 370 22.38 -4.32 -21.79
C GLY A 370 23.23 -3.09 -21.44
N ALA A 371 22.75 -2.22 -20.57
CA ALA A 371 23.53 -1.10 -20.05
C ALA A 371 24.78 -1.59 -19.29
N ALA A 372 24.65 -2.56 -18.41
CA ALA A 372 25.78 -3.13 -17.68
C ALA A 372 26.84 -3.71 -18.62
N MET A 373 26.42 -4.47 -19.61
CA MET A 373 27.32 -5.05 -20.63
C MET A 373 28.09 -3.97 -21.39
N SER A 374 27.43 -2.85 -21.75
CA SER A 374 28.05 -1.74 -22.49
C SER A 374 29.22 -1.10 -21.72
N PHE A 375 29.23 -1.18 -20.39
CA PHE A 375 30.28 -0.63 -19.54
C PHE A 375 31.17 -1.71 -18.92
N GLY A 376 30.97 -2.98 -19.27
CA GLY A 376 31.75 -4.11 -18.75
C GLY A 376 31.58 -4.29 -17.23
N VAL A 377 30.38 -4.04 -16.71
CA VAL A 377 30.03 -4.22 -15.28
C VAL A 377 29.06 -5.39 -15.09
N GLU A 378 29.09 -6.00 -13.92
CA GLU A 378 28.10 -7.00 -13.53
C GLU A 378 26.81 -6.29 -13.10
N CYS A 379 25.65 -6.84 -13.48
CA CYS A 379 24.34 -6.39 -13.02
C CYS A 379 23.63 -7.51 -12.30
N ARG A 380 23.39 -7.34 -11.02
CA ARG A 380 22.50 -8.20 -10.22
C ARG A 380 21.15 -7.56 -10.07
N LYS A 381 20.12 -8.39 -9.99
CA LYS A 381 18.74 -7.97 -9.82
C LYS A 381 18.10 -8.68 -8.63
N ARG A 382 17.24 -7.96 -7.91
CA ARG A 382 16.37 -8.51 -6.88
C ARG A 382 14.94 -8.02 -7.13
N ILE A 383 14.01 -8.95 -7.36
CA ILE A 383 12.58 -8.60 -7.38
C ILE A 383 12.11 -8.52 -5.92
N VAL A 384 11.81 -7.32 -5.46
CA VAL A 384 11.39 -7.04 -4.08
C VAL A 384 9.91 -7.32 -3.91
N VAL A 385 9.10 -6.89 -4.87
CA VAL A 385 7.65 -7.04 -4.89
C VAL A 385 7.19 -7.44 -6.27
N LYS A 386 6.20 -8.32 -6.33
CA LYS A 386 5.47 -8.65 -7.56
C LYS A 386 4.01 -8.85 -7.20
N LEU A 387 3.19 -7.90 -7.63
CA LEU A 387 1.73 -7.95 -7.50
C LEU A 387 1.13 -8.09 -8.88
N SER A 388 0.27 -9.09 -9.08
CA SER A 388 -0.43 -9.29 -10.35
C SER A 388 -1.92 -9.04 -10.17
N THR A 389 -2.47 -8.11 -10.93
CA THR A 389 -3.92 -7.93 -11.03
C THR A 389 -4.47 -8.84 -12.12
N THR A 390 -5.55 -9.52 -11.81
CA THR A 390 -6.41 -10.12 -12.83
C THR A 390 -7.62 -9.19 -13.01
N SER A 391 -8.15 -9.08 -14.23
CA SER A 391 -9.42 -8.36 -14.42
C SER A 391 -10.46 -8.94 -13.46
N PRO A 392 -11.10 -8.13 -12.60
CA PRO A 392 -12.09 -8.64 -11.68
C PRO A 392 -13.21 -9.27 -12.48
N ARG A 393 -13.45 -10.57 -12.29
CA ARG A 393 -14.65 -11.20 -12.83
C ARG A 393 -15.82 -10.55 -12.11
N ARG A 394 -16.66 -9.83 -12.86
CA ARG A 394 -17.88 -9.21 -12.34
C ARG A 394 -18.72 -10.29 -11.69
N GLN A 395 -18.89 -10.23 -10.36
CA GLN A 395 -19.98 -10.91 -9.69
C GLN A 395 -20.93 -9.85 -9.13
N PRO A 396 -22.23 -10.00 -9.34
CA PRO A 396 -23.19 -9.09 -8.77
C PRO A 396 -23.06 -9.09 -7.24
N LEU A 397 -22.99 -7.92 -6.62
CA LEU A 397 -23.08 -7.75 -5.16
C LEU A 397 -24.35 -8.38 -4.56
N SER A 398 -25.36 -8.62 -5.38
CA SER A 398 -26.58 -9.32 -5.00
C SER A 398 -26.34 -10.74 -4.43
N CYS A 399 -25.17 -11.33 -4.64
CA CYS A 399 -24.81 -12.64 -4.07
C CYS A 399 -24.25 -12.59 -2.65
N LEU A 400 -23.87 -11.41 -2.13
CA LEU A 400 -23.27 -11.25 -0.80
C LEU A 400 -24.24 -11.56 0.35
N PRO A 401 -25.48 -11.06 0.36
CA PRO A 401 -26.42 -11.31 1.45
C PRO A 401 -26.79 -12.78 1.61
N SER A 402 -26.97 -13.49 0.49
CA SER A 402 -27.36 -14.91 0.51
C SER A 402 -26.26 -15.86 1.00
N ALA A 403 -25.03 -15.39 1.11
CA ALA A 403 -23.90 -16.21 1.55
C ALA A 403 -23.78 -16.31 3.08
N LEU A 404 -24.32 -15.32 3.81
CA LEU A 404 -24.14 -15.16 5.25
C LEU A 404 -25.45 -15.19 6.05
N VAL A 405 -26.61 -15.07 5.40
CA VAL A 405 -27.93 -15.08 6.05
C VAL A 405 -28.61 -16.43 5.87
N GLY A 406 -29.35 -16.85 6.89
CA GLY A 406 -30.14 -18.08 6.84
C GLY A 406 -31.21 -18.05 5.73
N PRO A 407 -31.74 -19.22 5.30
CA PRO A 407 -32.64 -19.35 4.13
C PRO A 407 -33.87 -18.45 4.17
N ALA A 408 -34.42 -18.17 5.33
CA ALA A 408 -35.62 -17.32 5.49
C ALA A 408 -35.36 -15.85 5.20
N ASP A 409 -34.16 -15.34 5.48
CA ASP A 409 -33.77 -13.94 5.27
C ASP A 409 -33.11 -13.71 3.90
N ALA A 410 -32.49 -14.74 3.32
CA ALA A 410 -31.91 -14.70 1.99
C ALA A 410 -32.95 -14.37 0.89
N ALA A 411 -34.17 -14.89 1.00
CA ALA A 411 -35.27 -14.63 0.06
C ALA A 411 -35.78 -13.16 0.12
N LYS A 412 -35.64 -12.49 1.27
CA LYS A 412 -35.97 -11.07 1.44
C LYS A 412 -34.88 -10.16 0.90
N CYS A 413 -33.62 -10.53 1.09
CA CYS A 413 -32.45 -9.79 0.62
C CYS A 413 -32.38 -9.69 -0.91
N CYS A 414 -32.67 -10.80 -1.61
CA CYS A 414 -32.66 -10.84 -3.08
C CYS A 414 -33.76 -9.97 -3.72
N ARG A 415 -34.89 -9.72 -3.03
CA ARG A 415 -36.00 -8.93 -3.56
C ARG A 415 -35.79 -7.41 -3.50
N HIS A 416 -34.89 -6.91 -2.66
CA HIS A 416 -34.70 -5.48 -2.42
C HIS A 416 -33.40 -4.91 -2.95
N GLY A 417 -32.57 -5.70 -3.65
CA GLY A 417 -31.36 -5.21 -4.33
C GLY A 417 -30.32 -4.54 -3.41
N THR A 418 -30.40 -4.75 -2.11
CA THR A 418 -29.67 -3.95 -1.13
C THR A 418 -28.35 -4.61 -0.73
N ALA A 419 -27.25 -4.02 -1.20
CA ALA A 419 -25.91 -4.14 -0.65
C ALA A 419 -25.79 -3.56 0.80
N THR A 420 -26.91 -3.47 1.53
CA THR A 420 -27.07 -2.59 2.71
C THR A 420 -26.40 -3.14 3.98
N ILE A 421 -26.04 -4.42 4.04
CA ILE A 421 -25.54 -5.02 5.28
C ILE A 421 -24.09 -4.59 5.60
N LEU A 422 -23.34 -4.13 4.61
CA LEU A 422 -21.92 -3.76 4.76
C LEU A 422 -21.64 -2.26 4.58
N THR A 423 -22.65 -1.43 4.39
CA THR A 423 -22.49 -0.01 4.07
C THR A 423 -22.40 0.92 5.27
N THR A 424 -22.34 0.41 6.49
CA THR A 424 -22.18 1.24 7.70
C THR A 424 -20.75 1.82 7.82
N VAL A 425 -19.83 1.41 6.96
CA VAL A 425 -18.46 1.92 6.91
C VAL A 425 -18.25 2.62 5.58
N HIS A 426 -17.93 3.90 5.62
CA HIS A 426 -17.63 4.74 4.46
C HIS A 426 -16.32 4.30 3.81
N SER A 427 -16.37 3.36 2.89
CA SER A 427 -15.19 2.88 2.17
C SER A 427 -15.56 2.17 0.87
N SER A 428 -14.63 2.12 -0.07
CA SER A 428 -14.76 1.34 -1.31
C SER A 428 -14.46 -0.12 -1.03
N PHE A 429 -15.29 -1.03 -1.51
CA PHE A 429 -15.10 -2.48 -1.35
C PHE A 429 -14.90 -3.17 -2.69
N ALA A 430 -13.93 -4.06 -2.76
CA ALA A 430 -13.76 -5.01 -3.86
C ALA A 430 -14.04 -6.43 -3.38
N VAL A 431 -14.83 -7.18 -4.15
CA VAL A 431 -15.18 -8.58 -3.85
C VAL A 431 -14.47 -9.50 -4.82
N CYS A 432 -13.68 -10.43 -4.31
CA CYS A 432 -12.99 -11.46 -5.09
C CYS A 432 -13.45 -12.86 -4.66
N ARG A 433 -13.63 -13.76 -5.62
CA ARG A 433 -13.92 -15.18 -5.36
C ARG A 433 -12.64 -15.99 -5.41
N SER A 434 -12.31 -16.74 -4.37
CA SER A 434 -11.34 -17.80 -4.46
C SER A 434 -12.06 -19.11 -4.80
N ARG A 435 -11.73 -19.77 -5.90
CA ARG A 435 -12.07 -21.17 -6.17
C ARG A 435 -10.76 -21.94 -6.23
N ALA A 436 -10.43 -22.66 -5.18
CA ALA A 436 -9.51 -23.76 -5.29
C ALA A 436 -10.26 -24.89 -6.02
N ALA A 437 -9.99 -25.05 -7.30
CA ALA A 437 -10.42 -26.26 -8.00
C ALA A 437 -9.53 -27.40 -7.50
N LYS A 438 -10.10 -28.33 -6.73
CA LYS A 438 -9.52 -29.65 -6.52
C LYS A 438 -9.57 -30.37 -7.88
N ALA A 439 -8.52 -30.27 -8.66
CA ALA A 439 -8.22 -31.18 -9.74
C ALA A 439 -6.77 -31.62 -9.54
N GLY A 440 -6.62 -32.90 -9.18
CA GLY A 440 -5.30 -33.52 -9.14
C GLY A 440 -4.69 -33.53 -10.52
N THR A 441 -3.69 -32.72 -10.73
CA THR A 441 -2.57 -32.91 -11.67
C THR A 441 -1.48 -31.90 -11.29
N SER A 442 -0.29 -32.39 -11.10
CA SER A 442 0.93 -31.65 -10.84
C SER A 442 1.25 -30.70 -11.99
N SER A 443 1.02 -29.42 -11.80
CA SER A 443 1.73 -28.34 -12.49
C SER A 443 1.65 -27.07 -11.66
N SER A 444 2.78 -26.41 -11.49
CA SER A 444 2.96 -25.18 -10.72
C SER A 444 2.17 -24.01 -11.30
N ALA A 445 0.88 -23.95 -11.02
CA ALA A 445 0.07 -22.78 -11.29
C ALA A 445 0.16 -21.84 -10.07
N ALA A 446 0.97 -20.79 -10.18
CA ALA A 446 0.99 -19.69 -9.22
C ALA A 446 -0.39 -19.06 -9.15
N HIS A 447 -1.10 -19.26 -8.05
CA HIS A 447 -2.36 -18.59 -7.77
C HIS A 447 -2.04 -17.12 -7.48
N SER A 448 -2.43 -16.23 -8.40
CA SER A 448 -2.33 -14.79 -8.19
C SER A 448 -3.55 -14.33 -7.39
N LEU A 449 -3.34 -13.97 -6.13
CA LEU A 449 -4.32 -13.29 -5.32
C LEU A 449 -4.21 -11.79 -5.59
N GLN A 450 -5.35 -11.17 -5.88
CA GLN A 450 -5.43 -9.72 -5.95
C GLN A 450 -5.51 -9.20 -4.52
N VAL A 451 -4.44 -8.55 -4.07
CA VAL A 451 -4.36 -7.85 -2.79
C VAL A 451 -4.42 -6.37 -3.11
N LEU A 452 -5.49 -5.73 -2.69
CA LEU A 452 -5.64 -4.28 -2.62
C LEU A 452 -5.11 -3.77 -1.30
#